data_fb31d4053eb7378ed9dc5acb1249f885
#
_entry.id   fb31d4053eb7378ed9dc5acb1249f885
#
_cell.length_a   1.000
_cell.length_b   1.000
_cell.length_c   1.000
_cell.angle_alpha   90.00
_cell.angle_beta   90.00
_cell.angle_gamma   90.00
#
_symmetry.space_group_name_H-M   'P 1'
#
loop_
_entity.id
_entity.type
_entity.pdbx_description
1 polymer ?
#
loop_
_entity_poly.entity_id
_entity_poly.type
_entity_poly.pdbx_seq_one_letter_code
_entity_poly.pdbx_strand_id
1 'polypeptide(L)'
;ESENNVWKLSAEHPQAKTSMIPSDRLFNRLSSTHLNTISGIENPVKRAFYEMETIRGCWSVKELERQIASLYYERSGLSKNKEALSALVQQQATLLQPKDVINTPVTLEFLGLNEHALVTENDLEQSILDNLQRFLLEMGHGFCFEARQKRILIDEDYFFADLVFYHRILKCHVIVELKIDKFRHEYASQLNMYLNYFKAEVMQPDDNPPIGILLCTEKGDTLVKYATAGLDPNIFVQK
;
A
#
# COMPACT_ATOMS: atom_id res chain seq x y z
N GLU A 1 -47.56 13.50 23.60
CA GLU A 1 -48.05 13.21 22.22
C GLU A 1 -47.18 14.03 21.27
N SER A 2 -46.11 13.46 20.78
CA SER A 2 -45.38 13.97 19.65
C SER A 2 -44.83 12.77 18.87
N GLU A 3 -45.41 12.57 17.71
CA GLU A 3 -45.22 11.43 16.82
C GLU A 3 -43.81 11.37 16.25
N ASN A 4 -43.21 10.21 16.43
CA ASN A 4 -42.00 9.76 15.74
C ASN A 4 -42.27 9.65 14.24
N ASN A 5 -41.72 10.55 13.45
CA ASN A 5 -41.62 10.40 12.00
C ASN A 5 -40.42 9.48 11.66
N VAL A 6 -40.67 8.19 11.77
CA VAL A 6 -39.79 7.18 11.19
C VAL A 6 -40.09 7.12 9.70
N TRP A 7 -39.09 7.57 8.88
CA TRP A 7 -39.12 7.38 7.44
C TRP A 7 -39.17 5.89 7.12
N LYS A 8 -40.37 5.36 6.87
CA LYS A 8 -40.56 4.05 6.22
C LYS A 8 -40.11 4.19 4.78
N LEU A 9 -38.87 3.78 4.48
CA LEU A 9 -38.45 3.46 3.13
C LEU A 9 -39.29 2.24 2.68
N SER A 10 -40.28 2.50 1.84
CA SER A 10 -41.08 1.48 1.19
C SER A 10 -40.17 0.54 0.39
N ALA A 11 -40.31 -0.75 0.70
CA ALA A 11 -39.66 -1.84 0.01
C ALA A 11 -40.30 -2.01 -1.40
N GLU A 12 -39.75 -1.32 -2.38
CA GLU A 12 -39.90 -1.66 -3.81
C GLU A 12 -38.81 -0.94 -4.63
N HIS A 13 -37.55 -1.40 -4.47
CA HIS A 13 -36.54 -1.19 -5.49
C HIS A 13 -35.90 -2.53 -5.87
N PRO A 14 -35.83 -2.87 -7.16
CA PRO A 14 -35.28 -4.14 -7.61
C PRO A 14 -33.77 -4.15 -7.34
N GLN A 15 -33.36 -5.13 -6.53
CA GLN A 15 -31.97 -5.51 -6.26
C GLN A 15 -31.06 -4.37 -5.75
N ALA A 16 -31.22 -3.99 -4.49
CA ALA A 16 -30.16 -3.34 -3.74
C ALA A 16 -28.94 -4.25 -3.80
N LYS A 17 -27.94 -3.85 -4.59
CA LYS A 17 -26.63 -4.54 -4.70
C LYS A 17 -26.03 -4.50 -3.29
N THR A 18 -26.11 -5.59 -2.54
CA THR A 18 -25.71 -5.69 -1.14
C THR A 18 -24.23 -5.34 -1.04
N SER A 19 -23.91 -4.29 -0.30
CA SER A 19 -22.52 -3.97 0.04
C SER A 19 -21.95 -5.07 0.93
N MET A 20 -20.68 -5.42 0.71
CA MET A 20 -19.95 -6.37 1.56
C MET A 20 -19.47 -5.71 2.87
N ILE A 21 -19.53 -4.39 2.97
CA ILE A 21 -19.18 -3.62 4.16
C ILE A 21 -20.46 -3.26 4.93
N PRO A 22 -20.48 -3.36 6.26
CA PRO A 22 -21.62 -2.97 7.07
C PRO A 22 -22.05 -1.52 6.81
N SER A 23 -23.35 -1.29 6.65
CA SER A 23 -23.93 0.00 6.25
C SER A 23 -23.62 1.14 7.23
N ASP A 24 -23.55 0.86 8.52
CA ASP A 24 -23.18 1.81 9.56
C ASP A 24 -21.76 2.38 9.34
N ARG A 25 -20.82 1.54 8.91
CA ARG A 25 -19.47 1.99 8.57
C ARG A 25 -19.42 2.85 7.30
N LEU A 26 -20.21 2.50 6.29
CA LEU A 26 -20.31 3.27 5.06
C LEU A 26 -20.86 4.67 5.33
N PHE A 27 -21.99 4.77 6.01
CA PHE A 27 -22.66 6.05 6.29
C PHE A 27 -21.88 6.96 7.25
N ASN A 28 -21.12 6.38 8.18
CA ASN A 28 -20.34 7.17 9.13
C ASN A 28 -18.97 7.64 8.55
N ARG A 29 -18.52 7.10 7.43
CA ARG A 29 -17.19 7.35 6.88
C ARG A 29 -17.17 7.89 5.46
N LEU A 30 -18.24 7.71 4.71
CA LEU A 30 -18.36 8.14 3.32
C LEU A 30 -19.45 9.21 3.19
N SER A 31 -19.16 10.27 2.43
CA SER A 31 -20.19 11.25 2.06
C SER A 31 -21.15 10.68 1.00
N SER A 32 -22.29 11.32 0.83
CA SER A 32 -23.25 10.97 -0.23
C SER A 32 -22.63 10.96 -1.63
N THR A 33 -21.68 11.86 -1.88
CA THR A 33 -20.96 11.92 -3.15
C THR A 33 -20.04 10.72 -3.36
N HIS A 34 -19.32 10.29 -2.30
CA HIS A 34 -18.54 9.04 -2.36
C HIS A 34 -19.44 7.84 -2.68
N LEU A 35 -20.56 7.72 -1.97
CA LEU A 35 -21.51 6.63 -2.17
C LEU A 35 -22.08 6.63 -3.60
N ASN A 36 -22.37 7.80 -4.14
CA ASN A 36 -22.84 7.93 -5.53
C ASN A 36 -21.77 7.47 -6.55
N THR A 37 -20.52 7.93 -6.39
CA THR A 37 -19.40 7.52 -7.26
C THR A 37 -19.17 6.01 -7.20
N ILE A 38 -19.17 5.42 -6.00
CA ILE A 38 -18.95 3.99 -5.77
C ILE A 38 -20.13 3.14 -6.28
N SER A 39 -21.37 3.62 -6.13
CA SER A 39 -22.58 2.91 -6.59
C SER A 39 -22.61 2.68 -8.11
N GLY A 40 -21.94 3.54 -8.88
CA GLY A 40 -21.74 3.37 -10.32
C GLY A 40 -20.87 2.16 -10.71
N ILE A 41 -20.16 1.56 -9.76
CA ILE A 41 -19.32 0.39 -10.02
C ILE A 41 -20.18 -0.88 -10.02
N GLU A 42 -20.37 -1.49 -11.19
CA GLU A 42 -21.24 -2.68 -11.34
C GLU A 42 -20.71 -3.92 -10.62
N ASN A 43 -19.38 -4.15 -10.70
CA ASN A 43 -18.75 -5.32 -10.09
C ASN A 43 -18.75 -5.18 -8.56
N PRO A 44 -19.45 -6.08 -7.81
CA PRO A 44 -19.60 -5.95 -6.36
C PRO A 44 -18.27 -6.09 -5.61
N VAL A 45 -17.34 -6.87 -6.12
CA VAL A 45 -16.01 -7.07 -5.53
C VAL A 45 -15.14 -5.82 -5.71
N LYS A 46 -15.13 -5.24 -6.91
CA LYS A 46 -14.46 -3.98 -7.22
C LYS A 46 -15.05 -2.83 -6.40
N ARG A 47 -16.38 -2.80 -6.22
CA ARG A 47 -17.06 -1.81 -5.39
C ARG A 47 -16.64 -1.92 -3.93
N ALA A 48 -16.69 -3.12 -3.34
CA ALA A 48 -16.25 -3.35 -1.97
C ALA A 48 -14.77 -2.96 -1.74
N PHE A 49 -13.92 -3.18 -2.73
CA PHE A 49 -12.53 -2.73 -2.70
C PHE A 49 -12.43 -1.21 -2.57
N TYR A 50 -13.13 -0.45 -3.44
CA TYR A 50 -13.10 1.02 -3.36
C TYR A 50 -13.80 1.58 -2.12
N GLU A 51 -14.86 0.95 -1.61
CA GLU A 51 -15.47 1.28 -0.32
C GLU A 51 -14.43 1.18 0.80
N MET A 52 -13.72 0.05 0.87
CA MET A 52 -12.72 -0.21 1.89
C MET A 52 -11.52 0.74 1.77
N GLU A 53 -10.95 0.89 0.59
CA GLU A 53 -9.78 1.75 0.39
C GLU A 53 -10.10 3.24 0.63
N THR A 54 -11.29 3.69 0.26
CA THR A 54 -11.75 5.06 0.54
C THR A 54 -11.86 5.31 2.04
N ILE A 55 -12.42 4.36 2.80
CA ILE A 55 -12.53 4.46 4.25
C ILE A 55 -11.14 4.43 4.90
N ARG A 56 -10.27 3.49 4.51
CA ARG A 56 -8.92 3.33 5.07
C ARG A 56 -8.04 4.53 4.76
N GLY A 57 -8.05 4.98 3.52
CA GLY A 57 -7.27 6.09 3.02
C GLY A 57 -7.82 7.46 3.40
N CYS A 58 -9.05 7.52 3.95
CA CYS A 58 -9.78 8.77 4.12
C CYS A 58 -9.77 9.61 2.82
N TRP A 59 -9.95 8.94 1.68
CA TRP A 59 -9.86 9.61 0.37
C TRP A 59 -10.94 10.68 0.23
N SER A 60 -10.58 11.77 -0.41
CA SER A 60 -11.55 12.72 -0.94
C SER A 60 -12.25 12.14 -2.18
N VAL A 61 -13.38 12.71 -2.57
CA VAL A 61 -14.10 12.30 -3.79
C VAL A 61 -13.19 12.34 -5.01
N LYS A 62 -12.36 13.41 -5.13
CA LYS A 62 -11.39 13.54 -6.23
C LYS A 62 -10.32 12.46 -6.25
N GLU A 63 -9.86 12.06 -5.08
CA GLU A 63 -8.90 10.96 -4.96
C GLU A 63 -9.53 9.62 -5.33
N LEU A 64 -10.75 9.36 -4.85
CA LEU A 64 -11.51 8.17 -5.24
C LEU A 64 -11.71 8.10 -6.77
N GLU A 65 -12.18 9.17 -7.39
CA GLU A 65 -12.36 9.26 -8.84
C GLU A 65 -11.05 9.02 -9.60
N ARG A 66 -9.95 9.61 -9.12
CA ARG A 66 -8.62 9.38 -9.69
C ARG A 66 -8.19 7.92 -9.58
N GLN A 67 -8.39 7.28 -8.43
CA GLN A 67 -8.01 5.87 -8.22
C GLN A 67 -8.87 4.93 -9.08
N ILE A 68 -10.14 5.24 -9.28
CA ILE A 68 -11.00 4.50 -10.21
C ILE A 68 -10.50 4.66 -11.66
N ALA A 69 -10.19 5.89 -12.08
CA ALA A 69 -9.71 6.19 -13.42
C ALA A 69 -8.33 5.56 -13.73
N SER A 70 -7.46 5.46 -12.72
CA SER A 70 -6.14 4.81 -12.83
C SER A 70 -6.19 3.29 -12.75
N LEU A 71 -7.38 2.68 -12.71
CA LEU A 71 -7.58 1.23 -12.62
C LEU A 71 -6.88 0.61 -11.41
N TYR A 72 -6.91 1.30 -10.26
CA TYR A 72 -6.20 0.87 -9.05
C TYR A 72 -6.57 -0.54 -8.58
N TYR A 73 -7.86 -0.93 -8.66
CA TYR A 73 -8.32 -2.29 -8.35
C TYR A 73 -7.65 -3.34 -9.24
N GLU A 74 -7.59 -3.10 -10.54
CA GLU A 74 -6.98 -4.01 -11.53
C GLU A 74 -5.47 -4.13 -11.31
N ARG A 75 -4.81 -3.03 -11.00
CA ARG A 75 -3.37 -2.97 -10.74
C ARG A 75 -2.98 -3.61 -9.39
N SER A 76 -3.84 -3.57 -8.39
CA SER A 76 -3.55 -4.10 -7.05
C SER A 76 -3.35 -5.64 -7.01
N GLY A 77 -3.58 -6.34 -8.12
CA GLY A 77 -3.50 -7.81 -8.18
C GLY A 77 -4.64 -8.55 -7.48
N LEU A 78 -5.44 -7.86 -6.67
CA LEU A 78 -6.61 -8.42 -5.96
C LEU A 78 -7.74 -8.80 -6.91
N SER A 79 -7.76 -8.22 -8.11
CA SER A 79 -8.72 -8.58 -9.17
C SER A 79 -8.65 -10.06 -9.57
N LYS A 80 -7.51 -10.71 -9.37
CA LYS A 80 -7.28 -12.13 -9.68
C LYS A 80 -7.62 -13.06 -8.53
N ASN A 81 -7.79 -12.55 -7.30
CA ASN A 81 -8.02 -13.37 -6.11
C ASN A 81 -9.25 -12.87 -5.32
N LYS A 82 -10.44 -13.29 -5.77
CA LYS A 82 -11.73 -12.93 -5.16
C LYS A 82 -11.87 -13.44 -3.72
N GLU A 83 -11.21 -14.55 -3.40
CA GLU A 83 -11.26 -15.17 -2.07
C GLU A 83 -10.43 -14.37 -1.08
N ALA A 84 -9.24 -13.90 -1.49
CA ALA A 84 -8.41 -13.02 -0.67
C ALA A 84 -9.12 -11.69 -0.36
N LEU A 85 -9.82 -11.12 -1.35
CA LEU A 85 -10.57 -9.88 -1.13
C LEU A 85 -11.79 -10.09 -0.23
N SER A 86 -12.52 -11.20 -0.39
CA SER A 86 -13.64 -11.56 0.49
C SER A 86 -13.16 -11.78 1.93
N ALA A 87 -12.03 -12.45 2.11
CA ALA A 87 -11.39 -12.62 3.41
C ALA A 87 -10.96 -11.27 4.04
N LEU A 88 -10.40 -10.36 3.25
CA LEU A 88 -10.02 -9.00 3.67
C LEU A 88 -11.23 -8.20 4.18
N VAL A 89 -12.37 -8.29 3.50
CA VAL A 89 -13.61 -7.62 3.91
C VAL A 89 -14.18 -8.23 5.19
N GLN A 90 -14.05 -9.54 5.36
CA GLN A 90 -14.56 -10.26 6.55
C GLN A 90 -13.63 -10.15 7.77
N GLN A 91 -12.31 -10.01 7.56
CA GLN A 91 -11.30 -9.96 8.63
C GLN A 91 -11.08 -8.56 9.25
N GLN A 92 -11.95 -7.61 9.05
CA GLN A 92 -11.82 -6.23 9.59
C GLN A 92 -11.74 -6.10 11.12
N ALA A 93 -11.60 -7.19 11.85
CA ALA A 93 -11.42 -7.20 13.31
C ALA A 93 -10.06 -7.77 13.76
N THR A 94 -9.22 -8.29 12.87
CA THR A 94 -7.98 -8.98 13.22
C THR A 94 -6.75 -8.24 12.69
N LEU A 95 -5.69 -8.25 13.46
CA LEU A 95 -4.36 -7.65 13.25
C LEU A 95 -3.96 -7.59 11.76
N LEU A 96 -3.86 -6.37 11.23
CA LEU A 96 -3.35 -6.10 9.89
C LEU A 96 -1.93 -6.66 9.77
N GLN A 97 -1.72 -7.53 8.79
CA GLN A 97 -0.39 -7.98 8.42
C GLN A 97 0.27 -6.96 7.47
N PRO A 98 1.60 -6.83 7.47
CA PRO A 98 2.30 -5.93 6.55
C PRO A 98 1.88 -6.09 5.09
N LYS A 99 1.73 -7.32 4.62
CA LYS A 99 1.27 -7.66 3.26
C LYS A 99 -0.15 -7.17 2.92
N ASP A 100 -0.97 -6.88 3.93
CA ASP A 100 -2.37 -6.44 3.74
C ASP A 100 -2.47 -4.91 3.64
N VAL A 101 -1.45 -4.21 4.10
CA VAL A 101 -1.42 -2.75 4.22
C VAL A 101 -0.48 -2.12 3.20
N ILE A 102 0.63 -2.79 2.90
CA ILE A 102 1.60 -2.32 1.91
C ILE A 102 1.15 -2.80 0.54
N ASN A 103 0.63 -1.87 -0.24
CA ASN A 103 0.33 -2.14 -1.64
C ASN A 103 1.64 -2.44 -2.37
N THR A 104 1.59 -3.39 -3.28
CA THR A 104 2.64 -3.55 -4.27
C THR A 104 2.69 -2.28 -5.11
N PRO A 105 3.75 -1.49 -5.07
CA PRO A 105 3.88 -0.36 -6.00
C PRO A 105 3.86 -0.94 -7.41
N VAL A 106 2.73 -0.76 -8.08
CA VAL A 106 2.59 -1.22 -9.44
C VAL A 106 3.25 -0.18 -10.31
N THR A 107 4.41 -0.55 -10.80
CA THR A 107 5.10 0.11 -11.91
C THR A 107 5.34 1.61 -11.71
N LEU A 108 6.55 2.03 -11.92
CA LEU A 108 6.99 3.43 -11.96
C LEU A 108 6.27 4.29 -13.04
N GLU A 109 5.26 3.72 -13.70
CA GLU A 109 4.37 4.41 -14.66
C GLU A 109 3.73 5.67 -14.09
N PHE A 110 3.44 5.70 -12.76
CA PHE A 110 2.88 6.89 -12.13
C PHE A 110 3.84 8.09 -12.13
N LEU A 111 5.13 7.85 -12.27
CA LEU A 111 6.15 8.91 -12.37
C LEU A 111 6.12 9.59 -13.74
N GLY A 112 5.45 9.00 -14.73
CA GLY A 112 5.44 9.51 -16.10
C GLY A 112 6.83 9.49 -16.75
N LEU A 113 7.75 8.71 -16.19
CA LEU A 113 9.11 8.58 -16.69
C LEU A 113 9.09 7.63 -17.88
N ASN A 114 9.59 8.12 -19.02
CA ASN A 114 9.95 7.23 -20.10
C ASN A 114 11.11 6.35 -19.59
N GLU A 115 11.07 5.05 -19.85
CA GLU A 115 12.13 4.08 -19.45
C GLU A 115 13.54 4.53 -19.84
N HIS A 116 13.67 5.41 -20.82
CA HIS A 116 14.93 6.01 -21.28
C HIS A 116 15.42 7.22 -20.47
N ALA A 117 14.63 7.74 -19.53
CA ALA A 117 14.97 8.93 -18.74
C ALA A 117 15.69 8.60 -17.42
N LEU A 118 15.61 7.35 -16.95
CA LEU A 118 16.26 6.91 -15.74
C LEU A 118 17.64 6.35 -16.08
N VAL A 119 18.68 7.14 -15.83
CA VAL A 119 20.07 6.73 -16.08
C VAL A 119 20.75 6.21 -14.81
N THR A 120 20.30 6.68 -13.63
CA THR A 120 20.89 6.32 -12.34
C THR A 120 19.81 6.05 -11.26
N GLU A 121 20.23 5.35 -10.18
CA GLU A 121 19.38 5.17 -8.99
C GLU A 121 19.02 6.52 -8.35
N ASN A 122 19.93 7.50 -8.39
CA ASN A 122 19.69 8.85 -7.91
C ASN A 122 18.59 9.57 -8.71
N ASP A 123 18.51 9.37 -10.03
CA ASP A 123 17.45 9.95 -10.86
C ASP A 123 16.10 9.36 -10.50
N LEU A 124 16.04 8.06 -10.25
CA LEU A 124 14.83 7.37 -9.80
C LEU A 124 14.41 7.88 -8.42
N GLU A 125 15.33 7.96 -7.48
CA GLU A 125 15.08 8.47 -6.13
C GLU A 125 14.57 9.91 -6.18
N GLN A 126 15.23 10.80 -6.95
CA GLN A 126 14.80 12.19 -7.10
C GLN A 126 13.39 12.28 -7.71
N SER A 127 13.09 11.46 -8.71
CA SER A 127 11.78 11.43 -9.35
C SER A 127 10.67 10.96 -8.39
N ILE A 128 10.97 10.02 -7.50
CA ILE A 128 10.05 9.58 -6.44
C ILE A 128 9.80 10.74 -5.47
N LEU A 129 10.85 11.47 -5.06
CA LEU A 129 10.73 12.61 -4.15
C LEU A 129 9.95 13.76 -4.78
N ASP A 130 10.19 14.09 -6.04
CA ASP A 130 9.45 15.13 -6.77
C ASP A 130 7.96 14.76 -6.91
N ASN A 131 7.64 13.48 -6.88
CA ASN A 131 6.28 12.95 -6.94
C ASN A 131 5.86 12.21 -5.65
N LEU A 132 6.46 12.56 -4.51
CA LEU A 132 6.30 11.84 -3.25
C LEU A 132 4.83 11.60 -2.86
N GLN A 133 3.96 12.58 -3.09
CA GLN A 133 2.53 12.42 -2.82
C GLN A 133 1.91 11.28 -3.65
N ARG A 134 2.27 11.17 -4.93
CA ARG A 134 1.78 10.08 -5.79
C ARG A 134 2.37 8.75 -5.37
N PHE A 135 3.67 8.72 -5.07
CA PHE A 135 4.33 7.52 -4.57
C PHE A 135 3.66 6.98 -3.30
N LEU A 136 3.41 7.86 -2.31
CA LEU A 136 2.74 7.47 -1.08
C LEU A 136 1.30 6.96 -1.29
N LEU A 137 0.59 7.52 -2.26
CA LEU A 137 -0.75 7.04 -2.61
C LEU A 137 -0.73 5.65 -3.26
N GLU A 138 0.28 5.35 -4.06
CA GLU A 138 0.47 4.00 -4.63
C GLU A 138 0.92 2.99 -3.58
N MET A 139 1.81 3.39 -2.67
CA MET A 139 2.27 2.55 -1.56
C MET A 139 1.13 2.15 -0.61
N GLY A 140 0.14 3.01 -0.45
CA GLY A 140 -1.00 2.81 0.43
C GLY A 140 -1.11 3.84 1.54
N HIS A 141 -2.07 3.64 2.43
CA HIS A 141 -2.39 4.59 3.49
C HIS A 141 -1.58 4.33 4.77
N GLY A 142 -1.07 5.40 5.35
CA GLY A 142 -0.41 5.34 6.67
C GLY A 142 1.09 5.60 6.64
N PHE A 143 1.68 5.79 5.46
CA PHE A 143 3.09 6.14 5.33
C PHE A 143 3.37 7.58 5.74
N CYS A 144 4.41 7.77 6.53
CA CYS A 144 4.99 9.05 6.88
C CYS A 144 6.44 9.03 6.42
N PHE A 145 6.83 9.96 5.56
CA PHE A 145 8.20 10.07 5.08
C PHE A 145 9.12 10.54 6.23
N GLU A 146 10.19 9.81 6.50
CA GLU A 146 11.14 10.11 7.55
C GLU A 146 12.46 10.65 7.00
N ALA A 147 13.07 9.92 6.07
CA ALA A 147 14.39 10.27 5.58
C ALA A 147 14.64 9.78 4.15
N ARG A 148 15.50 10.53 3.47
CA ARG A 148 16.22 10.16 2.25
C ARG A 148 17.65 9.85 2.61
N GLN A 149 18.28 8.85 1.96
CA GLN A 149 19.69 8.48 2.12
C GLN A 149 20.08 8.43 3.61
N LYS A 150 19.26 7.68 4.37
CA LYS A 150 19.45 7.52 5.82
C LYS A 150 20.78 6.84 6.08
N ARG A 151 21.71 7.58 6.68
CA ARG A 151 23.02 7.04 7.04
C ARG A 151 22.89 6.02 8.18
N ILE A 152 23.47 4.87 7.98
CA ILE A 152 23.58 3.76 8.91
C ILE A 152 25.07 3.54 9.16
N LEU A 153 25.49 3.51 10.41
CA LEU A 153 26.86 3.21 10.81
C LEU A 153 26.89 1.81 11.42
N ILE A 154 27.64 0.91 10.82
CA ILE A 154 27.87 -0.45 11.33
C ILE A 154 29.38 -0.62 11.40
N ASP A 155 29.90 -0.85 12.60
CA ASP A 155 31.32 -0.79 12.89
C ASP A 155 31.93 0.57 12.45
N GLU A 156 32.84 0.57 11.47
CA GLU A 156 33.47 1.77 10.93
C GLU A 156 32.94 2.14 9.53
N ASP A 157 31.99 1.34 8.98
CA ASP A 157 31.47 1.50 7.64
C ASP A 157 30.13 2.25 7.61
N TYR A 158 30.00 3.12 6.62
CA TYR A 158 28.77 3.86 6.35
C TYR A 158 27.97 3.22 5.24
N PHE A 159 26.71 2.97 5.54
CA PHE A 159 25.70 2.51 4.58
C PHE A 159 24.59 3.56 4.48
N PHE A 160 23.84 3.51 3.40
CA PHE A 160 22.77 4.47 3.16
C PHE A 160 21.51 3.73 2.69
N ALA A 161 20.43 3.87 3.42
CA ALA A 161 19.10 3.41 2.97
C ALA A 161 18.47 4.51 2.13
N ASP A 162 18.00 4.18 0.92
CA ASP A 162 17.54 5.17 -0.05
C ASP A 162 16.37 6.00 0.49
N LEU A 163 15.28 5.34 0.90
CA LEU A 163 14.13 6.01 1.50
C LEU A 163 13.69 5.28 2.78
N VAL A 164 13.40 6.05 3.81
CA VAL A 164 12.86 5.53 5.07
C VAL A 164 11.53 6.20 5.36
N PHE A 165 10.54 5.36 5.69
CA PHE A 165 9.22 5.78 6.11
C PHE A 165 8.90 5.18 7.47
N TYR A 166 8.00 5.83 8.22
CA TYR A 166 7.32 5.22 9.34
C TYR A 166 5.86 4.95 8.97
N HIS A 167 5.39 3.74 9.20
CA HIS A 167 4.01 3.37 8.90
C HIS A 167 3.15 3.42 10.16
N ARG A 168 2.38 4.51 10.34
CA ARG A 168 1.63 4.82 11.56
C ARG A 168 0.55 3.79 11.96
N ILE A 169 0.03 3.01 11.00
CA ILE A 169 -0.99 1.99 11.29
C ILE A 169 -0.32 0.69 11.73
N LEU A 170 0.73 0.28 11.03
CA LEU A 170 1.53 -0.90 11.36
C LEU A 170 2.49 -0.65 12.52
N LYS A 171 2.72 0.62 12.90
CA LYS A 171 3.70 1.03 13.91
C LYS A 171 5.07 0.40 13.66
N CYS A 172 5.63 0.65 12.50
CA CYS A 172 6.95 0.14 12.13
C CYS A 172 7.64 1.03 11.10
N HIS A 173 8.96 0.95 11.05
CA HIS A 173 9.72 1.55 9.97
C HIS A 173 9.57 0.73 8.69
N VAL A 174 9.58 1.41 7.56
CA VAL A 174 9.59 0.81 6.22
C VAL A 174 10.79 1.35 5.48
N ILE A 175 11.73 0.48 5.15
CA ILE A 175 12.95 0.81 4.42
C ILE A 175 12.73 0.44 2.96
N VAL A 176 12.92 1.41 2.06
CA VAL A 176 12.79 1.19 0.62
C VAL A 176 14.16 1.34 -0.03
N GLU A 177 14.59 0.30 -0.73
CA GLU A 177 15.79 0.26 -1.57
C GLU A 177 15.38 0.31 -3.03
N LEU A 178 16.07 1.14 -3.80
CA LEU A 178 15.82 1.39 -5.21
C LEU A 178 16.94 0.82 -6.06
N LYS A 179 16.60 0.03 -7.07
CA LYS A 179 17.55 -0.53 -8.03
C LYS A 179 17.02 -0.34 -9.45
N ILE A 180 17.82 0.22 -10.31
CA ILE A 180 17.49 0.35 -11.74
C ILE A 180 17.81 -0.92 -12.54
N ASP A 181 18.41 -1.90 -11.88
CA ASP A 181 18.72 -3.21 -12.42
C ASP A 181 17.61 -4.24 -12.14
N LYS A 182 17.75 -5.41 -12.78
CA LYS A 182 17.00 -6.60 -12.39
C LYS A 182 17.41 -7.07 -11.01
N PHE A 183 16.49 -7.76 -10.31
CA PHE A 183 16.73 -8.32 -8.98
C PHE A 183 18.02 -9.15 -8.91
N ARG A 184 18.80 -8.91 -7.85
CA ARG A 184 20.00 -9.65 -7.46
C ARG A 184 19.90 -10.02 -5.98
N HIS A 185 20.46 -11.18 -5.61
CA HIS A 185 20.38 -11.66 -4.23
C HIS A 185 21.12 -10.75 -3.24
N GLU A 186 22.18 -10.06 -3.68
CA GLU A 186 22.93 -9.12 -2.87
C GLU A 186 22.05 -7.98 -2.34
N TYR A 187 21.09 -7.52 -3.14
CA TYR A 187 20.18 -6.43 -2.74
C TYR A 187 19.27 -6.86 -1.59
N ALA A 188 18.76 -8.10 -1.64
CA ALA A 188 17.97 -8.65 -0.55
C ALA A 188 18.80 -8.82 0.73
N SER A 189 20.06 -9.24 0.60
CA SER A 189 20.98 -9.36 1.73
C SER A 189 21.32 -8.01 2.36
N GLN A 190 21.55 -6.98 1.55
CA GLN A 190 21.76 -5.61 2.00
C GLN A 190 20.55 -5.09 2.77
N LEU A 191 19.35 -5.23 2.20
CA LEU A 191 18.11 -4.81 2.84
C LEU A 191 17.87 -5.56 4.15
N ASN A 192 18.16 -6.86 4.19
CA ASN A 192 18.07 -7.66 5.42
C ASN A 192 19.02 -7.15 6.52
N MET A 193 20.23 -6.72 6.16
CA MET A 193 21.15 -6.10 7.11
C MET A 193 20.56 -4.79 7.67
N TYR A 194 19.94 -3.98 6.84
CA TYR A 194 19.27 -2.75 7.30
C TYR A 194 18.10 -3.04 8.25
N LEU A 195 17.28 -4.04 7.93
CA LEU A 195 16.19 -4.45 8.83
C LEU A 195 16.72 -4.89 10.19
N ASN A 196 17.80 -5.67 10.21
CA ASN A 196 18.41 -6.09 11.47
C ASN A 196 18.98 -4.91 12.28
N TYR A 197 19.62 -3.96 11.61
CA TYR A 197 20.08 -2.72 12.26
C TYR A 197 18.91 -1.92 12.85
N PHE A 198 17.83 -1.73 12.08
CA PHE A 198 16.65 -1.01 12.57
C PHE A 198 15.98 -1.72 13.75
N LYS A 199 15.95 -3.05 13.77
CA LYS A 199 15.44 -3.83 14.90
C LYS A 199 16.28 -3.63 16.17
N ALA A 200 17.61 -3.58 16.03
CA ALA A 200 18.51 -3.50 17.16
C ALA A 200 18.66 -2.08 17.70
N GLU A 201 18.75 -1.07 16.79
CA GLU A 201 19.23 0.26 17.16
C GLU A 201 18.17 1.37 17.04
N VAL A 202 17.10 1.16 16.23
CA VAL A 202 16.15 2.22 15.93
C VAL A 202 14.76 1.97 16.48
N MET A 203 14.31 0.71 16.43
CA MET A 203 12.97 0.30 16.83
C MET A 203 12.66 0.67 18.30
N GLN A 204 11.51 1.28 18.54
CA GLN A 204 11.04 1.57 19.88
C GLN A 204 10.32 0.36 20.51
N PRO A 205 10.16 0.29 21.85
CA PRO A 205 9.56 -0.86 22.52
C PRO A 205 8.13 -1.21 22.09
N ASP A 206 7.37 -0.24 21.59
CA ASP A 206 5.99 -0.41 21.12
C ASP A 206 5.87 -0.50 19.59
N ASP A 207 7.00 -0.50 18.88
CA ASP A 207 7.05 -0.71 17.45
C ASP A 207 6.98 -2.20 17.09
N ASN A 208 6.39 -2.46 15.93
CA ASN A 208 6.49 -3.76 15.28
C ASN A 208 7.79 -3.85 14.47
N PRO A 209 8.25 -5.06 14.14
CA PRO A 209 9.44 -5.26 13.33
C PRO A 209 9.41 -4.48 12.01
N PRO A 210 10.53 -3.90 11.58
CA PRO A 210 10.59 -3.10 10.37
C PRO A 210 10.33 -3.95 9.13
N ILE A 211 9.97 -3.27 8.04
CA ILE A 211 9.63 -3.85 6.75
C ILE A 211 10.61 -3.33 5.70
N GLY A 212 11.08 -4.21 4.83
CA GLY A 212 11.92 -3.88 3.70
C GLY A 212 11.19 -4.02 2.38
N ILE A 213 11.29 -3.00 1.53
CA ILE A 213 10.76 -3.02 0.17
C ILE A 213 11.93 -2.78 -0.79
N LEU A 214 12.19 -3.75 -1.64
CA LEU A 214 13.17 -3.65 -2.71
C LEU A 214 12.43 -3.41 -4.03
N LEU A 215 12.63 -2.24 -4.62
CA LEU A 215 12.11 -1.90 -5.94
C LEU A 215 13.20 -2.14 -6.99
N CYS A 216 12.89 -2.90 -8.03
CA CYS A 216 13.81 -3.21 -9.12
C CYS A 216 13.08 -3.25 -10.46
N THR A 217 13.78 -3.08 -11.57
CA THR A 217 13.14 -3.03 -12.91
C THR A 217 12.59 -4.36 -13.36
N GLU A 218 13.22 -5.46 -12.96
CA GLU A 218 12.81 -6.81 -13.29
C GLU A 218 13.00 -7.75 -12.10
N LYS A 219 12.10 -8.70 -11.93
CA LYS A 219 12.24 -9.78 -10.94
C LYS A 219 11.81 -11.11 -11.53
N GLY A 220 12.57 -12.16 -11.24
CA GLY A 220 12.15 -13.53 -11.47
C GLY A 220 11.61 -14.12 -10.17
N ASP A 221 10.33 -14.49 -10.13
CA ASP A 221 9.68 -14.94 -8.89
C ASP A 221 10.40 -16.15 -8.25
N THR A 222 10.94 -17.07 -9.05
CA THR A 222 11.69 -18.22 -8.56
C THR A 222 13.02 -17.80 -7.92
N LEU A 223 13.74 -16.85 -8.54
CA LEU A 223 14.99 -16.32 -7.99
C LEU A 223 14.74 -15.59 -6.68
N VAL A 224 13.73 -14.73 -6.64
CA VAL A 224 13.31 -14.01 -5.42
C VAL A 224 12.99 -14.99 -4.31
N LYS A 225 12.19 -16.02 -4.59
CA LYS A 225 11.82 -17.05 -3.61
C LYS A 225 13.04 -17.73 -2.96
N TYR A 226 14.04 -18.10 -3.76
CA TYR A 226 15.23 -18.74 -3.21
C TYR A 226 16.19 -17.75 -2.54
N ALA A 227 16.33 -16.54 -3.08
CA ALA A 227 17.23 -15.54 -2.54
C ALA A 227 16.75 -14.96 -1.20
N THR A 228 15.43 -14.92 -0.98
CA THR A 228 14.85 -14.45 0.30
C THR A 228 14.61 -15.59 1.30
N ALA A 229 14.82 -16.85 0.91
CA ALA A 229 14.68 -17.98 1.82
C ALA A 229 15.69 -17.88 2.99
N GLY A 230 15.18 -17.80 4.22
CA GLY A 230 16.02 -17.65 5.42
C GLY A 230 16.37 -16.21 5.79
N LEU A 231 15.98 -15.23 4.98
CA LEU A 231 16.03 -13.80 5.35
C LEU A 231 14.78 -13.40 6.15
N ASP A 232 14.72 -12.14 6.55
CA ASP A 232 13.55 -11.59 7.23
C ASP A 232 12.27 -11.78 6.39
N PRO A 233 11.20 -12.34 6.96
CA PRO A 233 9.94 -12.55 6.23
C PRO A 233 9.25 -11.23 5.83
N ASN A 234 9.66 -10.10 6.39
CA ASN A 234 9.13 -8.76 6.06
C ASN A 234 9.85 -8.09 4.88
N ILE A 235 10.63 -8.84 4.07
CA ILE A 235 11.22 -8.34 2.84
C ILE A 235 10.29 -8.60 1.66
N PHE A 236 9.91 -7.51 0.98
CA PHE A 236 9.07 -7.52 -0.20
C PHE A 236 9.86 -7.05 -1.42
N VAL A 237 9.92 -7.86 -2.47
CA VAL A 237 10.56 -7.50 -3.74
C VAL A 237 9.48 -7.13 -4.74
N GLN A 238 9.58 -5.92 -5.29
CA GLN A 238 8.61 -5.33 -6.19
C GLN A 238 9.26 -4.93 -7.53
N LYS A 239 8.42 -4.79 -8.55
CA LYS A 239 8.85 -4.32 -9.89
C LYS A 239 8.13 -3.01 -10.20
#